data_1343f636596fdacf23718098fec24019
#
_entry.id   1343f636596fdacf23718098fec24019
#
_cell.length_a   1.000
_cell.length_b   1.000
_cell.length_c   1.000
_cell.angle_alpha   90.00
_cell.angle_beta   90.00
_cell.angle_gamma   90.00
#
_symmetry.space_group_name_H-M   'P 1'
#
loop_
_entity.id
_entity.type
_entity.pdbx_description
1 polymer ?
#
loop_
_entity_poly.entity_id
_entity_poly.type
_entity_poly.pdbx_seq_one_letter_code
_entity_poly.pdbx_strand_id
1 'polypeptide(L)'
;QAQNHDDVYDDHFKKEKVDYKKILSPADLIELKQGYEEGIDATIDNNATTKEIRYLAKAYKKSGDKRCITAAENGVVYLLKAQYKNGGWPQFYPDFSNYRSEITYNDNAMINALSVLLDVIEGVNDLDVINEIYISYCNVAIQRGISCILKTQLKQGKQLTAWCAQYDAKTLKPADARTFELKSISGGESVGIVRFLMRLQNPGIEIKKAVTSAVTWFNKVKITGYAYEDIKADNVAGKDRVVIPKPGSTIWARFYDIKNNEPFFCGRDGVKKKTVAEIELERRIGYAWYIQAPEKLLNEDYPAWVAKWINK
;
A
#
# COMPACT_ATOMS: atom_id res chain seq x y z
N GLN A 1 -6.11 -4.15 -25.84
CA GLN A 1 -7.18 -4.80 -25.06
C GLN A 1 -6.55 -5.17 -23.71
N ALA A 2 -6.72 -4.31 -22.72
CA ALA A 2 -6.41 -4.63 -21.34
C ALA A 2 -7.51 -5.60 -20.87
N GLN A 3 -7.18 -6.89 -20.86
CA GLN A 3 -8.04 -7.88 -20.21
C GLN A 3 -8.15 -7.51 -18.73
N ASN A 4 -9.39 -7.41 -18.26
CA ASN A 4 -9.70 -7.12 -16.87
C ASN A 4 -9.06 -8.19 -15.97
N HIS A 5 -7.99 -7.86 -15.28
CA HIS A 5 -7.33 -8.75 -14.33
C HIS A 5 -8.24 -9.15 -13.16
N ASP A 6 -9.29 -8.36 -12.87
CA ASP A 6 -10.30 -8.73 -11.89
C ASP A 6 -11.10 -9.98 -12.32
N ASP A 7 -11.28 -10.20 -13.64
CA ASP A 7 -12.04 -11.35 -14.15
C ASP A 7 -11.22 -12.65 -14.16
N VAL A 8 -9.90 -12.56 -14.33
CA VAL A 8 -9.00 -13.72 -14.27
C VAL A 8 -8.79 -14.20 -12.84
N TYR A 9 -8.79 -13.30 -11.86
CA TYR A 9 -8.72 -13.65 -10.43
C TYR A 9 -10.04 -14.22 -9.88
N ASP A 10 -11.18 -13.83 -10.43
CA ASP A 10 -12.49 -14.35 -9.98
C ASP A 10 -12.75 -15.78 -10.46
N ASP A 11 -12.15 -16.23 -11.58
CA ASP A 11 -12.38 -17.58 -12.11
C ASP A 11 -11.43 -18.65 -11.55
N HIS A 12 -10.25 -18.29 -11.05
CA HIS A 12 -9.24 -19.24 -10.55
C HIS A 12 -9.07 -19.25 -9.03
N PHE A 13 -9.37 -18.14 -8.36
CA PHE A 13 -9.38 -18.07 -6.91
C PHE A 13 -10.76 -17.57 -6.45
N LYS A 14 -11.68 -18.51 -6.20
CA LYS A 14 -12.82 -18.18 -5.36
C LYS A 14 -12.27 -17.48 -4.13
N LYS A 15 -12.78 -16.29 -3.79
CA LYS A 15 -12.45 -15.53 -2.57
C LYS A 15 -12.88 -16.29 -1.33
N GLU A 16 -12.44 -17.53 -1.19
CA GLU A 16 -12.52 -18.25 0.07
C GLU A 16 -11.51 -17.58 0.99
N LYS A 17 -12.00 -17.02 2.07
CA LYS A 17 -11.13 -16.58 3.17
C LYS A 17 -10.25 -17.77 3.53
N VAL A 18 -8.92 -17.60 3.41
CA VAL A 18 -7.99 -18.64 3.81
C VAL A 18 -8.31 -19.02 5.26
N ASP A 19 -8.83 -20.21 5.44
CA ASP A 19 -9.05 -20.77 6.77
C ASP A 19 -7.75 -21.37 7.29
N TYR A 20 -7.02 -20.58 8.05
CA TYR A 20 -5.76 -21.02 8.68
C TYR A 20 -5.94 -22.17 9.68
N LYS A 21 -7.17 -22.59 9.97
CA LYS A 21 -7.48 -23.77 10.79
C LYS A 21 -7.77 -25.02 9.95
N LYS A 22 -7.91 -24.87 8.63
CA LYS A 22 -8.15 -26.00 7.72
C LYS A 22 -6.92 -26.90 7.73
N ILE A 23 -7.11 -28.15 8.10
CA ILE A 23 -6.10 -29.18 7.88
C ILE A 23 -6.11 -29.51 6.40
N LEU A 24 -4.99 -29.21 5.72
CA LEU A 24 -4.85 -29.42 4.29
C LEU A 24 -4.92 -30.89 3.95
N SER A 25 -5.73 -31.27 2.99
CA SER A 25 -5.77 -32.63 2.43
C SER A 25 -4.49 -32.88 1.60
N PRO A 26 -4.17 -34.15 1.30
CA PRO A 26 -3.08 -34.48 0.38
C PRO A 26 -3.23 -33.84 -1.01
N ALA A 27 -4.46 -33.64 -1.49
CA ALA A 27 -4.73 -32.95 -2.74
C ALA A 27 -4.42 -31.45 -2.64
N ASP A 28 -4.84 -30.77 -1.55
CA ASP A 28 -4.48 -29.36 -1.30
C ASP A 28 -2.95 -29.17 -1.24
N LEU A 29 -2.22 -30.13 -0.66
CA LEU A 29 -0.76 -30.09 -0.58
C LEU A 29 -0.08 -30.24 -1.95
N ILE A 30 -0.64 -31.07 -2.84
CA ILE A 30 -0.15 -31.24 -4.21
C ILE A 30 -0.36 -29.93 -4.99
N GLU A 31 -1.56 -29.34 -4.90
CA GLU A 31 -1.90 -28.09 -5.56
C GLU A 31 -1.00 -26.93 -5.09
N LEU A 32 -0.80 -26.81 -3.77
CA LEU A 32 0.13 -25.85 -3.20
C LEU A 32 1.57 -26.05 -3.67
N LYS A 33 2.00 -27.30 -3.79
CA LYS A 33 3.34 -27.60 -4.28
C LYS A 33 3.52 -27.24 -5.75
N GLN A 34 2.51 -27.52 -6.59
CA GLN A 34 2.52 -27.10 -7.99
C GLN A 34 2.57 -25.58 -8.12
N GLY A 35 1.74 -24.85 -7.40
CA GLY A 35 1.77 -23.38 -7.38
C GLY A 35 3.11 -22.82 -6.89
N TYR A 36 3.77 -23.49 -5.94
CA TYR A 36 5.11 -23.13 -5.49
C TYR A 36 6.19 -23.36 -6.57
N GLU A 37 6.10 -24.47 -7.29
CA GLU A 37 7.05 -24.82 -8.36
C GLU A 37 6.91 -23.89 -9.57
N GLU A 38 5.69 -23.42 -9.87
CA GLU A 38 5.43 -22.43 -10.92
C GLU A 38 5.92 -21.02 -10.54
N GLY A 39 6.03 -20.72 -9.25
CA GLY A 39 6.68 -19.52 -8.70
C GLY A 39 6.08 -18.16 -9.11
N ILE A 40 4.86 -18.17 -9.65
CA ILE A 40 4.27 -17.01 -10.34
C ILE A 40 3.47 -16.10 -9.39
N ASP A 41 2.98 -16.64 -8.27
CA ASP A 41 1.99 -15.97 -7.41
C ASP A 41 2.58 -15.23 -6.20
N ALA A 42 3.90 -15.25 -6.04
CA ALA A 42 4.51 -14.57 -4.90
C ALA A 42 4.36 -13.05 -5.04
N THR A 43 3.75 -12.44 -4.03
CA THR A 43 3.37 -11.02 -4.04
C THR A 43 3.52 -10.36 -2.69
N ILE A 44 3.67 -9.03 -2.69
CA ILE A 44 3.58 -8.19 -1.49
C ILE A 44 2.23 -7.46 -1.40
N ASP A 45 1.31 -7.71 -2.34
CA ASP A 45 -0.01 -7.10 -2.36
C ASP A 45 -0.86 -7.53 -1.17
N ASN A 46 -1.79 -6.68 -0.74
CA ASN A 46 -2.75 -6.96 0.34
C ASN A 46 -2.14 -7.56 1.62
N ASN A 47 -0.92 -7.18 1.96
CA ASN A 47 -0.11 -7.73 3.05
C ASN A 47 0.33 -9.19 2.86
N ALA A 48 0.17 -9.79 1.69
CA ALA A 48 0.76 -11.09 1.40
C ALA A 48 2.29 -11.05 1.67
N THR A 49 2.89 -12.17 1.94
CA THR A 49 4.29 -12.32 2.38
C THR A 49 4.59 -11.58 3.70
N THR A 50 4.24 -10.29 3.83
CA THR A 50 4.56 -9.49 5.02
C THR A 50 3.79 -9.94 6.27
N LYS A 51 2.54 -10.34 6.12
CA LYS A 51 1.70 -10.88 7.19
C LYS A 51 2.15 -12.30 7.57
N GLU A 52 2.50 -13.11 6.58
CA GLU A 52 3.00 -14.46 6.78
C GLU A 52 4.33 -14.46 7.54
N ILE A 53 5.28 -13.59 7.21
CA ILE A 53 6.53 -13.44 7.96
C ILE A 53 6.25 -13.18 9.44
N ARG A 54 5.39 -12.21 9.75
CA ARG A 54 5.02 -11.87 11.14
C ARG A 54 4.33 -13.03 11.87
N TYR A 55 3.39 -13.68 11.17
CA TYR A 55 2.68 -14.82 11.73
C TYR A 55 3.63 -15.98 12.05
N LEU A 56 4.52 -16.33 11.14
CA LEU A 56 5.49 -17.42 11.29
C LEU A 56 6.51 -17.13 12.40
N ALA A 57 7.03 -15.89 12.48
CA ALA A 57 7.91 -15.49 13.57
C ALA A 57 7.22 -15.62 14.94
N LYS A 58 5.98 -15.13 15.05
CA LYS A 58 5.16 -15.30 16.26
C LYS A 58 4.84 -16.76 16.57
N ALA A 59 4.56 -17.57 15.56
CA ALA A 59 4.32 -19.02 15.72
C ALA A 59 5.57 -19.72 16.26
N TYR A 60 6.75 -19.40 15.74
CA TYR A 60 8.03 -19.91 16.25
C TYR A 60 8.25 -19.54 17.72
N LYS A 61 8.03 -18.30 18.13
CA LYS A 61 8.15 -17.87 19.53
C LYS A 61 7.25 -18.67 20.47
N LYS A 62 6.08 -19.10 19.99
CA LYS A 62 5.12 -19.86 20.79
C LYS A 62 5.39 -21.36 20.81
N SER A 63 5.85 -21.93 19.71
CA SER A 63 5.95 -23.40 19.54
C SER A 63 7.38 -23.93 19.58
N GLY A 64 8.38 -23.10 19.29
CA GLY A 64 9.76 -23.52 19.07
C GLY A 64 9.96 -24.28 17.74
N ASP A 65 8.93 -24.38 16.88
CA ASP A 65 9.02 -25.11 15.61
C ASP A 65 9.94 -24.39 14.62
N LYS A 66 11.10 -24.96 14.38
CA LYS A 66 12.12 -24.41 13.47
C LYS A 66 11.65 -24.23 12.03
N ARG A 67 10.62 -24.96 11.59
CA ARG A 67 10.04 -24.78 10.26
C ARG A 67 9.43 -23.39 10.11
N CYS A 68 8.82 -22.87 11.17
CA CYS A 68 8.23 -21.54 11.18
C CYS A 68 9.29 -20.45 11.01
N ILE A 69 10.40 -20.53 11.76
CA ILE A 69 11.45 -19.49 11.64
C ILE A 69 12.15 -19.57 10.28
N THR A 70 12.44 -20.77 9.78
CA THR A 70 13.02 -20.93 8.44
C THR A 70 12.12 -20.35 7.36
N ALA A 71 10.80 -20.55 7.44
CA ALA A 71 9.86 -19.98 6.48
C ALA A 71 9.76 -18.44 6.61
N ALA A 72 9.78 -17.89 7.84
CA ALA A 72 9.81 -16.44 8.06
C ALA A 72 11.07 -15.80 7.47
N GLU A 73 12.24 -16.41 7.68
CA GLU A 73 13.52 -15.94 7.11
C GLU A 73 13.52 -16.02 5.57
N ASN A 74 12.95 -17.07 4.99
CA ASN A 74 12.76 -17.16 3.53
C ASN A 74 11.88 -16.03 3.02
N GLY A 75 10.84 -15.64 3.76
CA GLY A 75 10.02 -14.47 3.45
C GLY A 75 10.83 -13.16 3.47
N VAL A 76 11.70 -12.97 4.47
CA VAL A 76 12.62 -11.82 4.53
C VAL A 76 13.57 -11.83 3.32
N VAL A 77 14.14 -12.97 2.97
CA VAL A 77 15.00 -13.13 1.78
C VAL A 77 14.23 -12.81 0.50
N TYR A 78 12.97 -13.24 0.40
CA TYR A 78 12.10 -12.86 -0.73
C TYR A 78 11.95 -11.35 -0.85
N LEU A 79 11.63 -10.63 0.24
CA LEU A 79 11.52 -9.17 0.23
C LEU A 79 12.83 -8.50 -0.22
N LEU A 80 13.98 -8.99 0.25
CA LEU A 80 15.29 -8.47 -0.13
C LEU A 80 15.60 -8.71 -1.62
N LYS A 81 15.24 -9.88 -2.17
CA LYS A 81 15.43 -10.21 -3.59
C LYS A 81 14.49 -9.46 -4.51
N ALA A 82 13.25 -9.22 -4.08
CA ALA A 82 12.25 -8.52 -4.89
C ALA A 82 12.54 -7.02 -5.04
N GLN A 83 13.40 -6.44 -4.20
CA GLN A 83 13.72 -5.02 -4.25
C GLN A 83 14.51 -4.66 -5.51
N TYR A 84 14.01 -3.70 -6.27
CA TYR A 84 14.74 -3.11 -7.39
C TYR A 84 16.00 -2.36 -6.95
N LYS A 85 16.97 -2.22 -7.86
CA LYS A 85 18.21 -1.45 -7.61
C LYS A 85 17.95 0.00 -7.22
N ASN A 86 16.84 0.60 -7.68
CA ASN A 86 16.42 1.95 -7.33
C ASN A 86 15.72 2.07 -5.96
N GLY A 87 15.49 0.93 -5.28
CA GLY A 87 14.92 0.87 -3.94
C GLY A 87 13.42 0.62 -3.88
N GLY A 88 12.72 0.58 -5.01
CA GLY A 88 11.31 0.24 -5.07
C GLY A 88 11.06 -1.27 -5.04
N TRP A 89 9.80 -1.66 -4.89
CA TRP A 89 9.33 -3.04 -5.01
C TRP A 89 8.23 -3.17 -6.03
N PRO A 90 8.25 -4.23 -6.87
CA PRO A 90 7.11 -4.59 -7.70
C PRO A 90 5.98 -5.15 -6.85
N GLN A 91 4.78 -5.17 -7.39
CA GLN A 91 3.65 -5.80 -6.74
C GLN A 91 3.82 -7.33 -6.65
N PHE A 92 4.35 -7.94 -7.72
CA PHE A 92 4.66 -9.36 -7.82
C PHE A 92 6.14 -9.56 -8.15
N TYR A 93 6.72 -10.66 -7.65
CA TYR A 93 8.07 -11.07 -7.97
C TYR A 93 8.15 -12.61 -7.92
N PRO A 94 8.67 -13.28 -8.95
CA PRO A 94 9.36 -12.73 -10.13
C PRO A 94 8.49 -12.39 -11.34
N ASP A 95 7.16 -12.39 -11.22
CA ASP A 95 6.28 -12.00 -12.33
C ASP A 95 6.30 -10.47 -12.55
N PHE A 96 6.76 -10.07 -13.73
CA PHE A 96 6.82 -8.67 -14.16
C PHE A 96 5.81 -8.34 -15.27
N SER A 97 4.78 -9.15 -15.43
CA SER A 97 3.75 -8.89 -16.42
C SER A 97 2.91 -7.65 -16.08
N ASN A 98 2.50 -6.90 -17.10
CA ASN A 98 1.62 -5.73 -16.97
C ASN A 98 2.11 -4.72 -15.89
N TYR A 99 1.16 -4.11 -15.14
CA TYR A 99 1.45 -3.18 -14.06
C TYR A 99 2.09 -3.84 -12.81
N ARG A 100 2.21 -5.18 -12.79
CA ARG A 100 2.84 -5.93 -11.68
C ARG A 100 4.31 -5.59 -11.48
N SER A 101 4.98 -5.12 -12.54
CA SER A 101 6.36 -4.65 -12.51
C SER A 101 6.53 -3.22 -12.00
N GLU A 102 5.46 -2.46 -11.83
CA GLU A 102 5.55 -1.10 -11.34
C GLU A 102 5.97 -1.06 -9.86
N ILE A 103 6.69 -0.01 -9.47
CA ILE A 103 6.92 0.25 -8.05
C ILE A 103 5.57 0.56 -7.42
N THR A 104 5.17 -0.23 -6.42
CA THR A 104 3.82 -0.19 -5.88
C THR A 104 3.75 0.31 -4.44
N TYR A 105 3.09 1.44 -4.26
CA TYR A 105 2.62 1.91 -2.95
C TYR A 105 1.15 1.51 -2.69
N ASN A 106 0.44 1.04 -3.74
CA ASN A 106 -0.95 0.62 -3.62
C ASN A 106 -1.12 -0.33 -2.44
N ASP A 107 -2.21 -0.14 -1.68
CA ASP A 107 -2.55 -0.92 -0.48
C ASP A 107 -1.38 -1.04 0.53
N ASN A 108 -0.49 -0.04 0.55
CA ASN A 108 0.74 0.03 1.35
C ASN A 108 1.75 -1.10 1.06
N ALA A 109 1.71 -1.77 -0.09
CA ALA A 109 2.51 -2.95 -0.37
C ALA A 109 4.00 -2.74 -0.08
N MET A 110 4.65 -1.77 -0.73
CA MET A 110 6.06 -1.41 -0.46
C MET A 110 6.27 -0.93 0.99
N ILE A 111 5.31 -0.21 1.58
CA ILE A 111 5.42 0.30 2.95
C ILE A 111 5.37 -0.84 3.98
N ASN A 112 4.56 -1.87 3.72
CA ASN A 112 4.50 -3.07 4.55
C ASN A 112 5.80 -3.87 4.47
N ALA A 113 6.39 -4.01 3.27
CA ALA A 113 7.70 -4.64 3.09
C ALA A 113 8.79 -3.88 3.89
N LEU A 114 8.87 -2.56 3.71
CA LEU A 114 9.79 -1.70 4.48
C LEU A 114 9.56 -1.80 5.99
N SER A 115 8.30 -1.88 6.43
CA SER A 115 7.97 -1.99 7.86
C SER A 115 8.42 -3.32 8.46
N VAL A 116 8.31 -4.43 7.71
CA VAL A 116 8.86 -5.72 8.15
C VAL A 116 10.38 -5.66 8.29
N LEU A 117 11.06 -5.14 7.27
CA LEU A 117 12.53 -5.04 7.32
C LEU A 117 13.02 -4.12 8.43
N LEU A 118 12.28 -3.03 8.72
CA LEU A 118 12.58 -2.14 9.84
C LEU A 118 12.34 -2.83 11.19
N ASP A 119 11.27 -3.60 11.32
CA ASP A 119 10.98 -4.38 12.54
C ASP A 119 12.05 -5.45 12.82
N VAL A 120 12.61 -6.06 11.77
CA VAL A 120 13.76 -6.98 11.90
C VAL A 120 14.99 -6.25 12.46
N ILE A 121 15.28 -5.04 11.95
CA ILE A 121 16.41 -4.22 12.42
C ILE A 121 16.21 -3.80 13.89
N GLU A 122 15.00 -3.40 14.25
CA GLU A 122 14.64 -2.92 15.58
C GLU A 122 14.41 -4.05 16.59
N GLY A 123 14.28 -5.30 16.14
CA GLY A 123 13.96 -6.45 16.98
C GLY A 123 12.59 -6.34 17.65
N VAL A 124 11.59 -5.83 16.96
CA VAL A 124 10.24 -5.60 17.50
C VAL A 124 9.18 -6.40 16.74
N ASN A 125 7.95 -6.44 17.28
CA ASN A 125 6.82 -7.12 16.67
C ASN A 125 7.07 -8.61 16.36
N ASP A 126 7.69 -9.32 17.31
CA ASP A 126 8.07 -10.72 17.25
C ASP A 126 9.17 -11.04 16.20
N LEU A 127 9.78 -10.03 15.55
CA LEU A 127 10.83 -10.23 14.56
C LEU A 127 12.26 -10.24 15.13
N ASP A 128 12.41 -10.13 16.45
CA ASP A 128 13.64 -10.35 17.21
C ASP A 128 14.21 -11.77 17.10
N VAL A 129 13.40 -12.72 16.60
CA VAL A 129 13.80 -14.12 16.36
C VAL A 129 14.45 -14.36 15.00
N ILE A 130 14.35 -13.38 14.08
CA ILE A 130 15.01 -13.44 12.76
C ILE A 130 16.53 -13.34 12.96
N ASN A 131 17.27 -14.18 12.27
CA ASN A 131 18.73 -14.25 12.42
C ASN A 131 19.37 -12.88 12.13
N GLU A 132 20.26 -12.45 13.03
CA GLU A 132 20.97 -11.15 12.96
C GLU A 132 21.76 -10.95 11.67
N ILE A 133 22.13 -12.02 10.97
CA ILE A 133 22.81 -11.96 9.67
C ILE A 133 22.03 -11.12 8.65
N TYR A 134 20.70 -11.06 8.78
CA TYR A 134 19.83 -10.30 7.86
C TYR A 134 19.79 -8.81 8.17
N ILE A 135 20.19 -8.36 9.37
CA ILE A 135 20.11 -6.94 9.79
C ILE A 135 20.84 -6.03 8.83
N SER A 136 22.07 -6.39 8.42
CA SER A 136 22.85 -5.58 7.49
C SER A 136 22.18 -5.44 6.11
N TYR A 137 21.60 -6.51 5.59
CA TYR A 137 20.87 -6.51 4.33
C TYR A 137 19.58 -5.68 4.43
N CYS A 138 18.85 -5.83 5.54
CA CYS A 138 17.65 -5.03 5.81
C CYS A 138 17.97 -3.53 5.88
N ASN A 139 19.06 -3.16 6.54
CA ASN A 139 19.51 -1.76 6.59
C ASN A 139 19.77 -1.19 5.19
N VAL A 140 20.48 -1.91 4.34
CA VAL A 140 20.73 -1.48 2.96
C VAL A 140 19.42 -1.33 2.18
N ALA A 141 18.51 -2.28 2.33
CA ALA A 141 17.20 -2.25 1.67
C ALA A 141 16.34 -1.07 2.13
N ILE A 142 16.33 -0.77 3.43
CA ILE A 142 15.61 0.38 4.01
C ILE A 142 16.18 1.70 3.45
N GLN A 143 17.50 1.88 3.42
CA GLN A 143 18.09 3.12 2.89
C GLN A 143 17.75 3.33 1.41
N ARG A 144 17.77 2.26 0.60
CA ARG A 144 17.32 2.31 -0.79
C ARG A 144 15.84 2.66 -0.91
N GLY A 145 15.00 2.03 -0.08
CA GLY A 145 13.56 2.28 -0.06
C GLY A 145 13.24 3.73 0.30
N ILE A 146 13.89 4.29 1.32
CA ILE A 146 13.75 5.70 1.69
C ILE A 146 14.18 6.59 0.52
N SER A 147 15.32 6.30 -0.13
CA SER A 147 15.76 7.05 -1.32
C SER A 147 14.73 7.00 -2.44
N CYS A 148 14.11 5.85 -2.69
CA CYS A 148 13.03 5.69 -3.66
C CYS A 148 11.82 6.56 -3.30
N ILE A 149 11.36 6.51 -2.05
CA ILE A 149 10.24 7.33 -1.54
C ILE A 149 10.53 8.83 -1.78
N LEU A 150 11.71 9.31 -1.41
CA LEU A 150 12.06 10.72 -1.57
C LEU A 150 12.14 11.15 -3.04
N LYS A 151 12.63 10.28 -3.94
CA LYS A 151 12.72 10.54 -5.39
C LYS A 151 11.36 10.52 -6.08
N THR A 152 10.42 9.72 -5.59
CA THR A 152 9.09 9.57 -6.20
C THR A 152 8.07 10.56 -5.63
N GLN A 153 8.43 11.38 -4.63
CA GLN A 153 7.52 12.42 -4.16
C GLN A 153 7.24 13.44 -5.25
N LEU A 154 5.95 13.63 -5.56
CA LEU A 154 5.51 14.50 -6.65
C LEU A 154 5.73 15.97 -6.34
N LYS A 155 5.92 16.75 -7.41
CA LYS A 155 6.10 18.20 -7.34
C LYS A 155 5.05 18.90 -8.18
N GLN A 156 4.53 19.99 -7.65
CA GLN A 156 3.76 20.99 -8.40
C GLN A 156 4.57 22.29 -8.43
N GLY A 157 5.16 22.60 -9.58
CA GLY A 157 6.18 23.64 -9.66
C GLY A 157 7.40 23.31 -8.80
N LYS A 158 7.70 24.17 -7.82
CA LYS A 158 8.81 23.96 -6.86
C LYS A 158 8.37 23.28 -5.56
N GLN A 159 7.07 23.08 -5.35
CA GLN A 159 6.52 22.50 -4.11
C GLN A 159 6.42 20.99 -4.19
N LEU A 160 6.94 20.29 -3.19
CA LEU A 160 6.65 18.88 -2.97
C LEU A 160 5.19 18.73 -2.52
N THR A 161 4.56 17.63 -2.96
CA THR A 161 3.20 17.26 -2.58
C THR A 161 3.21 15.87 -1.91
N ALA A 162 2.43 14.93 -2.40
CA ALA A 162 2.36 13.57 -1.92
C ALA A 162 2.79 12.59 -3.03
N TRP A 163 2.33 11.36 -3.03
CA TRP A 163 2.81 10.31 -3.95
C TRP A 163 1.68 9.76 -4.81
N CYS A 164 2.04 9.22 -5.96
CA CYS A 164 1.19 8.34 -6.75
C CYS A 164 1.15 6.94 -6.12
N ALA A 165 0.15 6.14 -6.48
CA ALA A 165 0.03 4.76 -6.01
C ALA A 165 1.05 3.83 -6.69
N GLN A 166 1.38 4.08 -7.97
CA GLN A 166 2.38 3.31 -8.72
C GLN A 166 3.34 4.21 -9.48
N TYR A 167 4.55 3.69 -9.75
CA TYR A 167 5.58 4.36 -10.53
C TYR A 167 6.27 3.38 -11.47
N ASP A 168 6.53 3.83 -12.68
CA ASP A 168 7.38 3.10 -13.63
C ASP A 168 8.74 2.79 -13.01
N ALA A 169 9.10 1.52 -13.00
CA ALA A 169 10.29 1.04 -12.31
C ALA A 169 11.62 1.54 -12.89
N LYS A 170 11.63 2.03 -14.13
CA LYS A 170 12.84 2.53 -14.79
C LYS A 170 12.97 4.04 -14.67
N THR A 171 11.87 4.76 -14.89
CA THR A 171 11.87 6.23 -14.98
C THR A 171 11.50 6.92 -13.67
N LEU A 172 10.93 6.20 -12.71
CA LEU A 172 10.36 6.73 -11.47
C LEU A 172 9.25 7.77 -11.70
N LYS A 173 8.60 7.72 -12.86
CA LYS A 173 7.44 8.57 -13.16
C LYS A 173 6.15 7.89 -12.72
N PRO A 174 5.11 8.66 -12.32
CA PRO A 174 3.80 8.09 -12.02
C PRO A 174 3.30 7.18 -13.14
N ALA A 175 2.78 6.03 -12.80
CA ALA A 175 2.23 5.04 -13.72
C ALA A 175 0.74 4.80 -13.42
N ASP A 176 0.03 4.36 -14.44
CA ASP A 176 -1.31 3.81 -14.31
C ASP A 176 -1.19 2.34 -13.87
N ALA A 177 -2.22 1.79 -13.21
CA ALA A 177 -2.30 0.36 -12.92
C ALA A 177 -3.53 -0.26 -13.61
N ARG A 178 -4.58 -0.60 -12.85
CA ARG A 178 -5.84 -1.06 -13.44
C ARG A 178 -6.52 0.09 -14.20
N THR A 179 -7.43 -0.24 -15.10
CA THR A 179 -8.13 0.74 -15.96
C THR A 179 -8.66 1.96 -15.18
N PHE A 180 -9.13 1.76 -13.95
CA PHE A 180 -9.68 2.81 -13.10
C PHE A 180 -8.65 3.42 -12.11
N GLU A 181 -7.41 2.95 -12.10
CA GLU A 181 -6.32 3.45 -11.26
C GLU A 181 -5.33 4.26 -12.09
N LEU A 182 -5.79 5.42 -12.47
CA LEU A 182 -4.99 6.33 -13.27
C LEU A 182 -3.93 7.05 -12.43
N LYS A 183 -2.82 7.42 -13.06
CA LYS A 183 -1.77 8.22 -12.42
C LYS A 183 -2.33 9.49 -11.80
N SER A 184 -2.02 9.68 -10.53
CA SER A 184 -2.63 10.67 -9.67
C SER A 184 -1.72 11.01 -8.50
N ILE A 185 -2.09 12.01 -7.70
CA ILE A 185 -1.61 12.08 -6.32
C ILE A 185 -2.59 11.27 -5.48
N SER A 186 -2.10 10.24 -4.80
CA SER A 186 -2.95 9.38 -3.99
C SER A 186 -3.15 9.93 -2.58
N GLY A 187 -4.41 10.11 -2.19
CA GLY A 187 -4.77 10.47 -0.82
C GLY A 187 -4.61 9.31 0.17
N GLY A 188 -4.75 8.07 -0.30
CA GLY A 188 -4.68 6.86 0.54
C GLY A 188 -3.26 6.43 0.85
N GLU A 189 -2.54 6.06 -0.16
CA GLU A 189 -1.19 5.48 -0.09
C GLU A 189 -0.20 6.45 0.53
N SER A 190 -0.37 7.76 0.27
CA SER A 190 0.49 8.80 0.85
C SER A 190 0.43 8.86 2.38
N VAL A 191 -0.67 8.46 3.02
CA VAL A 191 -0.76 8.38 4.49
C VAL A 191 0.20 7.32 5.04
N GLY A 192 0.20 6.13 4.42
CA GLY A 192 1.11 5.06 4.82
C GLY A 192 2.57 5.46 4.65
N ILE A 193 2.90 6.12 3.55
CA ILE A 193 4.26 6.61 3.27
C ILE A 193 4.69 7.64 4.33
N VAL A 194 3.85 8.62 4.64
CA VAL A 194 4.16 9.63 5.67
C VAL A 194 4.36 8.99 7.03
N ARG A 195 3.47 8.08 7.45
CA ARG A 195 3.60 7.37 8.72
C ARG A 195 4.89 6.54 8.81
N PHE A 196 5.27 5.87 7.72
CA PHE A 196 6.55 5.15 7.67
C PHE A 196 7.74 6.09 7.84
N LEU A 197 7.78 7.22 7.11
CA LEU A 197 8.84 8.22 7.25
C LEU A 197 8.90 8.82 8.66
N MET A 198 7.75 9.04 9.30
CA MET A 198 7.65 9.56 10.66
C MET A 198 8.10 8.54 11.73
N ARG A 199 8.06 7.25 11.44
CA ARG A 199 8.57 6.19 12.33
C ARG A 199 10.09 6.20 12.45
N LEU A 200 10.79 6.70 11.43
CA LEU A 200 12.25 6.70 11.40
C LEU A 200 12.86 7.53 12.54
N GLN A 201 13.87 6.99 13.20
CA GLN A 201 14.57 7.69 14.25
C GLN A 201 15.57 8.71 13.67
N ASN A 202 15.69 9.87 14.31
CA ASN A 202 16.57 10.96 13.90
C ASN A 202 16.43 11.32 12.40
N PRO A 203 15.21 11.65 11.91
CA PRO A 203 14.97 11.88 10.50
C PRO A 203 15.78 13.07 9.97
N GLY A 204 16.51 12.86 8.87
CA GLY A 204 17.27 13.92 8.20
C GLY A 204 16.39 15.00 7.59
N ILE A 205 17.01 16.10 7.15
CA ILE A 205 16.32 17.30 6.63
C ILE A 205 15.38 16.97 5.45
N GLU A 206 15.78 16.05 4.56
CA GLU A 206 14.99 15.65 3.41
C GLU A 206 13.72 14.90 3.82
N ILE A 207 13.81 14.01 4.82
CA ILE A 207 12.66 13.29 5.38
C ILE A 207 11.72 14.27 6.06
N LYS A 208 12.24 15.18 6.88
CA LYS A 208 11.45 16.24 7.53
C LYS A 208 10.70 17.07 6.51
N LYS A 209 11.38 17.49 5.43
CA LYS A 209 10.78 18.24 4.34
C LYS A 209 9.71 17.45 3.59
N ALA A 210 9.97 16.17 3.31
CA ALA A 210 9.02 15.29 2.62
C ALA A 210 7.72 15.13 3.43
N VAL A 211 7.82 14.84 4.72
CA VAL A 211 6.68 14.70 5.64
C VAL A 211 5.89 16.00 5.72
N THR A 212 6.57 17.12 6.01
CA THR A 212 5.91 18.44 6.17
C THR A 212 5.20 18.87 4.90
N SER A 213 5.81 18.64 3.73
CA SER A 213 5.20 18.99 2.44
C SER A 213 3.95 18.17 2.15
N ALA A 214 3.98 16.87 2.44
CA ALA A 214 2.81 16.00 2.28
C ALA A 214 1.67 16.40 3.23
N VAL A 215 1.97 16.71 4.48
CA VAL A 215 0.98 17.22 5.44
C VAL A 215 0.38 18.55 4.99
N THR A 216 1.18 19.45 4.45
CA THR A 216 0.69 20.71 3.85
C THR A 216 -0.25 20.43 2.68
N TRP A 217 0.11 19.46 1.82
CA TRP A 217 -0.75 19.05 0.71
C TRP A 217 -2.07 18.45 1.21
N PHE A 218 -2.08 17.55 2.20
CA PHE A 218 -3.30 16.99 2.78
C PHE A 218 -4.23 18.07 3.32
N ASN A 219 -3.69 19.07 4.02
CA ASN A 219 -4.47 20.22 4.51
C ASN A 219 -5.08 21.04 3.38
N LYS A 220 -4.37 21.18 2.24
CA LYS A 220 -4.84 21.90 1.07
C LYS A 220 -6.02 21.21 0.38
N VAL A 221 -6.02 19.88 0.32
CA VAL A 221 -6.98 19.10 -0.48
C VAL A 221 -8.11 18.45 0.33
N LYS A 222 -8.18 18.72 1.62
CA LYS A 222 -9.27 18.22 2.48
C LYS A 222 -10.63 18.77 2.03
N ILE A 223 -11.65 17.92 2.11
CA ILE A 223 -13.04 18.23 1.77
C ILE A 223 -13.83 18.20 3.07
N THR A 224 -14.26 19.37 3.54
CA THR A 224 -14.93 19.52 4.84
C THR A 224 -16.44 19.63 4.69
N GLY A 225 -17.20 19.16 5.69
CA GLY A 225 -18.65 19.22 5.72
C GLY A 225 -19.35 18.13 4.93
N TYR A 226 -18.62 17.08 4.51
CA TYR A 226 -19.14 15.95 3.76
C TYR A 226 -18.67 14.61 4.30
N ALA A 227 -19.48 13.56 4.09
CA ALA A 227 -19.15 12.17 4.34
C ALA A 227 -19.43 11.31 3.11
N TYR A 228 -18.79 10.15 3.02
CA TYR A 228 -19.01 9.14 1.98
C TYR A 228 -19.59 7.91 2.65
N GLU A 229 -20.89 7.66 2.46
CA GLU A 229 -21.64 6.68 3.24
C GLU A 229 -22.45 5.73 2.36
N ASP A 230 -22.62 4.50 2.86
CA ASP A 230 -23.52 3.52 2.26
C ASP A 230 -24.98 3.90 2.59
N ILE A 231 -25.82 3.92 1.57
CA ILE A 231 -27.26 4.12 1.69
C ILE A 231 -28.01 2.90 1.14
N LYS A 232 -29.23 2.65 1.64
CA LYS A 232 -30.13 1.70 1.00
C LYS A 232 -30.60 2.26 -0.34
N ALA A 233 -30.60 1.43 -1.38
CA ALA A 233 -31.05 1.82 -2.70
C ALA A 233 -31.79 0.66 -3.38
N ASP A 234 -32.78 1.01 -4.20
CA ASP A 234 -33.51 0.04 -5.02
C ASP A 234 -32.73 -0.25 -6.30
N ASN A 235 -31.72 -1.10 -6.16
CA ASN A 235 -30.86 -1.58 -7.23
C ASN A 235 -30.40 -3.03 -6.95
N VAL A 236 -29.73 -3.64 -7.90
CA VAL A 236 -29.26 -5.04 -7.82
C VAL A 236 -28.36 -5.36 -6.60
N ALA A 237 -27.71 -4.36 -6.01
CA ALA A 237 -26.87 -4.51 -4.83
C ALA A 237 -27.61 -4.18 -3.51
N GLY A 238 -28.85 -3.69 -3.57
CA GLY A 238 -29.63 -3.24 -2.41
C GLY A 238 -29.05 -2.01 -1.69
N LYS A 239 -27.97 -1.42 -2.23
CA LYS A 239 -27.26 -0.28 -1.64
C LYS A 239 -26.56 0.56 -2.71
N ASP A 240 -26.26 1.79 -2.35
CA ASP A 240 -25.32 2.65 -3.07
C ASP A 240 -24.40 3.33 -2.08
N ARG A 241 -23.36 3.99 -2.57
CA ARG A 241 -22.44 4.77 -1.76
C ARG A 241 -22.35 6.18 -2.32
N VAL A 242 -22.67 7.16 -1.49
CA VAL A 242 -22.87 8.54 -1.92
C VAL A 242 -22.14 9.53 -1.01
N VAL A 243 -21.84 10.69 -1.58
CA VAL A 243 -21.36 11.84 -0.80
C VAL A 243 -22.57 12.63 -0.29
N ILE A 244 -22.65 12.79 1.03
CA ILE A 244 -23.73 13.54 1.69
C ILE A 244 -23.18 14.70 2.53
N PRO A 245 -23.91 15.79 2.68
CA PRO A 245 -23.57 16.84 3.65
C PRO A 245 -23.54 16.26 5.07
N LYS A 246 -22.44 16.51 5.78
CA LYS A 246 -22.26 16.09 7.19
C LYS A 246 -21.37 17.11 7.90
N PRO A 247 -21.96 18.15 8.52
CA PRO A 247 -21.21 19.16 9.25
C PRO A 247 -20.26 18.54 10.28
N GLY A 248 -19.02 19.04 10.34
CA GLY A 248 -17.99 18.52 11.25
C GLY A 248 -17.19 17.33 10.71
N SER A 249 -17.62 16.71 9.62
CA SER A 249 -16.87 15.62 8.95
C SER A 249 -15.86 16.16 7.94
N THR A 250 -14.79 15.42 7.72
CA THR A 250 -13.76 15.70 6.72
C THR A 250 -13.40 14.42 5.99
N ILE A 251 -13.33 14.51 4.67
CA ILE A 251 -12.93 13.41 3.80
C ILE A 251 -11.85 13.87 2.82
N TRP A 252 -11.16 12.92 2.23
CA TRP A 252 -10.20 13.10 1.14
C TRP A 252 -10.55 12.16 0.01
N ALA A 253 -10.41 12.61 -1.22
CA ALA A 253 -10.51 11.70 -2.36
C ALA A 253 -9.30 10.75 -2.38
N ARG A 254 -9.49 9.56 -2.92
CA ARG A 254 -8.38 8.63 -3.14
C ARG A 254 -7.43 9.16 -4.21
N PHE A 255 -7.95 9.74 -5.30
CA PHE A 255 -7.17 10.23 -6.42
C PHE A 255 -7.39 11.73 -6.68
N TYR A 256 -6.27 12.43 -6.85
CA TYR A 256 -6.23 13.84 -7.24
C TYR A 256 -5.40 14.02 -8.50
N ASP A 257 -5.82 14.91 -9.38
CA ASP A 257 -5.06 15.25 -10.57
C ASP A 257 -3.70 15.87 -10.19
N ILE A 258 -2.64 15.40 -10.85
CA ILE A 258 -1.26 15.77 -10.53
C ILE A 258 -1.00 17.27 -10.73
N LYS A 259 -1.72 17.94 -11.65
CA LYS A 259 -1.46 19.34 -12.00
C LYS A 259 -2.21 20.32 -11.12
N ASN A 260 -3.49 20.05 -10.81
CA ASN A 260 -4.39 21.04 -10.20
C ASN A 260 -4.97 20.63 -8.85
N ASN A 261 -4.71 19.38 -8.36
CA ASN A 261 -5.29 18.82 -7.14
C ASN A 261 -6.82 18.66 -7.16
N GLU A 262 -7.44 18.63 -8.33
CA GLU A 262 -8.86 18.31 -8.41
C GLU A 262 -9.06 16.80 -8.16
N PRO A 263 -10.00 16.43 -7.28
CA PRO A 263 -10.36 15.03 -7.13
C PRO A 263 -10.98 14.51 -8.43
N PHE A 264 -10.70 13.27 -8.77
CA PHE A 264 -11.33 12.61 -9.90
C PHE A 264 -11.67 11.15 -9.57
N PHE A 265 -12.62 10.61 -10.32
CA PHE A 265 -13.13 9.26 -10.19
C PHE A 265 -13.04 8.59 -11.55
N CYS A 266 -12.95 7.28 -11.57
CA CYS A 266 -12.78 6.54 -12.81
C CYS A 266 -13.51 5.20 -12.72
N GLY A 267 -14.36 4.92 -13.68
CA GLY A 267 -15.01 3.63 -13.85
C GLY A 267 -14.16 2.69 -14.69
N ARG A 268 -14.74 1.57 -15.09
CA ARG A 268 -14.08 0.58 -15.94
C ARG A 268 -13.82 1.08 -17.37
N ASP A 269 -14.44 2.20 -17.76
CA ASP A 269 -14.20 2.88 -19.02
C ASP A 269 -12.84 3.60 -19.11
N GLY A 270 -12.12 3.72 -17.98
CA GLY A 270 -10.83 4.40 -17.93
C GLY A 270 -10.91 5.92 -18.10
N VAL A 271 -12.10 6.50 -18.00
CA VAL A 271 -12.32 7.93 -18.23
C VAL A 271 -12.48 8.66 -16.90
N LYS A 272 -11.69 9.74 -16.71
CA LYS A 272 -11.82 10.60 -15.53
C LYS A 272 -13.21 11.24 -15.46
N LYS A 273 -13.86 11.11 -14.33
CA LYS A 273 -15.14 11.74 -13.96
C LYS A 273 -14.93 12.75 -12.85
N LYS A 274 -15.81 13.75 -12.78
CA LYS A 274 -15.75 14.81 -11.74
C LYS A 274 -16.37 14.39 -10.42
N THR A 275 -17.36 13.50 -10.47
CA THR A 275 -18.05 13.04 -9.28
C THR A 275 -18.11 11.50 -9.24
N VAL A 276 -18.15 10.94 -8.04
CA VAL A 276 -18.29 9.49 -7.86
C VAL A 276 -19.63 8.96 -8.39
N ALA A 277 -20.65 9.81 -8.49
CA ALA A 277 -21.96 9.44 -9.02
C ALA A 277 -21.95 9.09 -10.52
N GLU A 278 -20.93 9.54 -11.26
CA GLU A 278 -20.81 9.31 -12.71
C GLU A 278 -20.17 7.96 -13.07
N ILE A 279 -19.66 7.21 -12.08
CA ILE A 279 -19.07 5.89 -12.32
C ILE A 279 -20.10 4.78 -12.02
N GLU A 280 -19.82 3.57 -12.50
CA GLU A 280 -20.71 2.42 -12.35
C GLU A 280 -20.94 2.07 -10.88
N LEU A 281 -22.13 1.58 -10.56
CA LEU A 281 -22.54 1.20 -9.19
C LEU A 281 -21.54 0.25 -8.56
N GLU A 282 -21.11 -0.77 -9.28
CA GLU A 282 -20.15 -1.78 -8.82
C GLU A 282 -18.84 -1.13 -8.37
N ARG A 283 -18.31 -0.15 -9.10
CA ARG A 283 -17.12 0.59 -8.72
C ARG A 283 -17.39 1.56 -7.56
N ARG A 284 -18.56 2.21 -7.53
CA ARG A 284 -18.91 3.11 -6.41
C ARG A 284 -18.91 2.41 -5.07
N ILE A 285 -19.56 1.25 -4.99
CA ILE A 285 -19.72 0.51 -3.74
C ILE A 285 -18.51 -0.40 -3.41
N GLY A 286 -17.77 -0.85 -4.42
CA GLY A 286 -16.68 -1.80 -4.28
C GLY A 286 -15.29 -1.18 -4.08
N TYR A 287 -15.17 0.16 -4.09
CA TYR A 287 -13.88 0.84 -4.01
C TYR A 287 -13.90 2.03 -3.05
N ALA A 288 -12.81 2.28 -2.36
CA ALA A 288 -12.71 3.38 -1.40
C ALA A 288 -12.33 4.69 -2.09
N TRP A 289 -13.29 5.31 -2.78
CA TRP A 289 -13.09 6.57 -3.52
C TRP A 289 -12.83 7.77 -2.62
N TYR A 290 -13.37 7.77 -1.41
CA TYR A 290 -13.07 8.73 -0.37
C TYR A 290 -12.61 8.02 0.88
N ILE A 291 -11.75 8.67 1.63
CA ILE A 291 -11.10 8.13 2.83
C ILE A 291 -11.07 9.18 3.96
N GLN A 292 -10.90 8.70 5.18
CA GLN A 292 -10.70 9.52 6.40
C GLN A 292 -9.32 9.29 7.04
N ALA A 293 -8.50 8.40 6.49
CA ALA A 293 -7.18 8.07 7.06
C ALA A 293 -6.25 9.28 7.30
N PRO A 294 -6.29 10.37 6.49
CA PRO A 294 -5.49 11.57 6.77
C PRO A 294 -5.91 12.31 8.05
N GLU A 295 -7.15 12.16 8.53
CA GLU A 295 -7.63 12.91 9.70
C GLU A 295 -6.79 12.64 10.95
N LYS A 296 -6.58 11.37 11.28
CA LYS A 296 -5.72 10.99 12.41
C LYS A 296 -4.27 11.41 12.19
N LEU A 297 -3.76 11.26 10.95
CA LEU A 297 -2.41 11.71 10.62
C LEU A 297 -2.22 13.20 10.94
N LEU A 298 -3.18 14.04 10.55
CA LEU A 298 -3.10 15.49 10.70
C LEU A 298 -3.32 15.96 12.13
N ASN A 299 -4.26 15.34 12.85
CA ASN A 299 -4.70 15.82 14.15
C ASN A 299 -3.92 15.21 15.32
N GLU A 300 -3.33 14.04 15.15
CA GLU A 300 -2.64 13.31 16.22
C GLU A 300 -1.18 12.99 15.86
N ASP A 301 -0.96 12.18 14.79
CA ASP A 301 0.34 11.59 14.51
C ASP A 301 1.38 12.68 14.19
N TYR A 302 1.05 13.62 13.29
CA TYR A 302 1.96 14.66 12.85
C TYR A 302 2.28 15.70 13.94
N PRO A 303 1.35 16.24 14.73
CA PRO A 303 1.67 17.12 15.84
C PRO A 303 2.64 16.49 16.87
N ALA A 304 2.44 15.22 17.20
CA ALA A 304 3.34 14.50 18.09
C ALA A 304 4.75 14.35 17.49
N TRP A 305 4.85 14.08 16.20
CA TRP A 305 6.11 13.98 15.48
C TRP A 305 6.83 15.34 15.38
N VAL A 306 6.12 16.42 15.14
CA VAL A 306 6.66 17.79 15.11
C VAL A 306 7.26 18.15 16.47
N ALA A 307 6.55 17.88 17.57
CA ALA A 307 7.04 18.11 18.91
C ALA A 307 8.36 17.34 19.19
N LYS A 308 8.48 16.14 18.66
CA LYS A 308 9.66 15.28 18.84
C LYS A 308 10.86 15.70 17.97
N TRP A 309 10.63 16.14 16.73
CA TRP A 309 11.70 16.21 15.73
C TRP A 309 11.90 17.56 15.03
N ILE A 310 10.94 18.48 15.10
CA ILE A 310 11.01 19.78 14.42
C ILE A 310 11.30 20.91 15.42
N ASN A 311 10.63 20.90 16.58
CA ASN A 311 10.69 21.98 17.57
C ASN A 311 11.85 21.80 18.59
N LYS A 312 12.82 20.96 18.29
CA LYS A 312 14.02 20.77 19.13
C LYS A 312 15.16 21.64 18.67
#